data_dfefbfb6fe48edbec66cfacce03f0f5d
#
_entry.id   dfefbfb6fe48edbec66cfacce03f0f5d
#
_cell.length_a   1.000
_cell.length_b   1.000
_cell.length_c   1.000
_cell.angle_alpha   90.00
_cell.angle_beta   90.00
_cell.angle_gamma   90.00
#
_symmetry.space_group_name_H-M   'P 1'
#
loop_
_entity.id
_entity.type
_entity.pdbx_description
1 polymer ?
#
loop_
_entity_poly.entity_id
_entity_poly.type
_entity_poly.pdbx_seq_one_letter_code
_entity_poly.pdbx_strand_id
1 'polypeptide(L)'
;AGTLPYLFGTPANRFMIFFGRAFMHVIDGAIGVVIALTWGVLLMGLDLSRTDLPALGLTIIITTFSTCGLGLLMGCLSLLTANVMFVNNFVYFSLLIFSGANVAISSLPVWMQVVSNVLPLTRGIAISRSLVAGASLSDIFPILLSELGIGLIYGLLGYFLFAWFEIQAKQRGTLETV
;
A
#
# COMPACT_ATOMS: atom_id res chain seq x y z
N ALA A 1 21.06 -0.57 -8.85
CA ALA A 1 22.01 0.51 -8.95
C ALA A 1 22.10 0.99 -10.41
N GLY A 2 21.80 2.26 -10.72
CA GLY A 2 22.22 2.87 -11.99
C GLY A 2 21.13 3.25 -13.01
N THR A 3 19.85 3.04 -12.77
CA THR A 3 18.81 3.49 -13.73
C THR A 3 18.28 4.90 -13.48
N LEU A 4 18.56 5.48 -12.33
CA LEU A 4 18.10 6.82 -11.96
C LEU A 4 18.64 7.93 -12.89
N PRO A 5 19.93 7.97 -13.26
CA PRO A 5 20.45 9.02 -14.16
C PRO A 5 19.80 9.01 -15.54
N TYR A 6 19.48 7.83 -16.07
CA TYR A 6 18.80 7.70 -17.37
C TYR A 6 17.34 8.17 -17.33
N LEU A 7 16.67 8.00 -16.19
CA LEU A 7 15.31 8.51 -15.97
C LEU A 7 15.27 10.04 -15.90
N PHE A 8 16.33 10.67 -15.41
CA PHE A 8 16.42 12.14 -15.33
C PHE A 8 16.80 12.80 -16.67
N GLY A 9 17.41 12.05 -17.58
CA GLY A 9 17.79 12.53 -18.91
C GLY A 9 16.71 12.42 -19.99
N THR A 10 15.61 11.73 -19.72
CA THR A 10 14.51 11.61 -20.71
C THR A 10 13.43 12.68 -20.49
N PRO A 11 12.86 13.26 -21.58
CA PRO A 11 11.74 14.21 -21.50
C PRO A 11 10.41 13.57 -21.07
N ALA A 12 10.46 12.33 -20.61
CA ALA A 12 9.26 11.61 -20.17
C ALA A 12 8.66 12.25 -18.92
N ASN A 13 7.35 12.37 -18.91
CA ASN A 13 6.61 12.86 -17.74
C ASN A 13 6.81 11.87 -16.57
N ARG A 14 7.59 12.29 -15.57
CA ARG A 14 7.97 11.46 -14.41
C ARG A 14 6.77 10.94 -13.65
N PHE A 15 5.69 11.72 -13.60
CA PHE A 15 4.43 11.30 -13.01
C PHE A 15 3.87 10.05 -13.72
N MET A 16 3.97 9.98 -15.05
CA MET A 16 3.52 8.81 -15.82
C MET A 16 4.35 7.57 -15.51
N ILE A 17 5.66 7.72 -15.29
CA ILE A 17 6.53 6.60 -14.92
C ILE A 17 6.16 6.06 -13.54
N PHE A 18 5.96 6.93 -12.55
CA PHE A 18 5.56 6.53 -11.21
C PHE A 18 4.16 5.92 -11.20
N PHE A 19 3.21 6.52 -11.92
CA PHE A 19 1.86 6.02 -12.04
C PHE A 19 1.82 4.66 -12.72
N GLY A 20 2.59 4.47 -13.79
CA GLY A 20 2.72 3.18 -14.46
C GLY A 20 3.28 2.08 -13.56
N ARG A 21 4.30 2.41 -12.74
CA ARG A 21 4.84 1.47 -11.74
C ARG A 21 3.81 1.13 -10.66
N ALA A 22 3.12 2.13 -10.12
CA ALA A 22 2.06 1.91 -9.13
C ALA A 22 0.95 1.02 -9.70
N PHE A 23 0.55 1.25 -10.95
CA PHE A 23 -0.45 0.44 -11.64
C PHE A 23 -0.02 -1.03 -11.79
N MET A 24 1.24 -1.29 -12.17
CA MET A 24 1.77 -2.65 -12.23
C MET A 24 1.77 -3.33 -10.86
N HIS A 25 2.13 -2.62 -9.79
CA HIS A 25 2.05 -3.18 -8.43
C HIS A 25 0.63 -3.50 -7.98
N VAL A 26 -0.37 -2.72 -8.42
CA VAL A 26 -1.78 -3.05 -8.16
C VAL A 26 -2.16 -4.36 -8.83
N ILE A 27 -1.74 -4.57 -10.08
CA ILE A 27 -2.00 -5.82 -10.80
C ILE A 27 -1.30 -7.01 -10.11
N ASP A 28 -0.01 -6.88 -9.80
CA ASP A 28 0.75 -7.93 -9.11
C ASP A 28 0.13 -8.28 -7.76
N GLY A 29 -0.26 -7.26 -6.98
CA GLY A 29 -0.95 -7.46 -5.71
C GLY A 29 -2.29 -8.18 -5.85
N ALA A 30 -3.10 -7.79 -6.85
CA ALA A 30 -4.37 -8.45 -7.13
C ALA A 30 -4.18 -9.92 -7.53
N ILE A 31 -3.21 -10.22 -8.40
CA ILE A 31 -2.86 -11.59 -8.79
C ILE A 31 -2.42 -12.39 -7.55
N GLY A 32 -1.56 -11.82 -6.70
CA GLY A 32 -1.11 -12.47 -5.46
C GLY A 32 -2.26 -12.84 -4.54
N VAL A 33 -3.25 -11.96 -4.38
CA VAL A 33 -4.44 -12.23 -3.56
C VAL A 33 -5.30 -13.32 -4.19
N VAL A 34 -5.53 -13.31 -5.51
CA VAL A 34 -6.29 -14.36 -6.20
C VAL A 34 -5.62 -15.72 -5.99
N ILE A 35 -4.30 -15.81 -6.14
CA ILE A 35 -3.53 -17.04 -5.89
C ILE A 35 -3.71 -17.48 -4.43
N ALA A 36 -3.56 -16.56 -3.47
CA ALA A 36 -3.70 -16.87 -2.05
C ALA A 36 -5.11 -17.35 -1.69
N LEU A 37 -6.16 -16.73 -2.24
CA LEU A 37 -7.55 -17.16 -2.05
C LEU A 37 -7.80 -18.54 -2.67
N THR A 38 -7.27 -18.81 -3.85
CA THR A 38 -7.38 -20.11 -4.51
C THR A 38 -6.77 -21.21 -3.63
N TRP A 39 -5.57 -20.99 -3.10
CA TRP A 39 -4.95 -21.92 -2.16
C TRP A 39 -5.72 -22.04 -0.84
N GLY A 40 -6.28 -20.93 -0.34
CA GLY A 40 -7.13 -20.92 0.85
C GLY A 40 -8.36 -21.82 0.67
N VAL A 41 -9.02 -21.75 -0.48
CA VAL A 41 -10.15 -22.61 -0.80
C VAL A 41 -9.72 -24.08 -0.94
N LEU A 42 -8.65 -24.35 -1.70
CA LEU A 42 -8.23 -25.72 -2.02
C LEU A 42 -7.62 -26.47 -0.83
N LEU A 43 -6.79 -25.80 -0.02
CA LEU A 43 -6.03 -26.45 1.06
C LEU A 43 -6.68 -26.27 2.44
N MET A 44 -7.32 -25.12 2.67
CA MET A 44 -7.89 -24.79 3.98
C MET A 44 -9.43 -24.94 4.03
N GLY A 45 -10.06 -25.25 2.89
CA GLY A 45 -11.53 -25.37 2.81
C GLY A 45 -12.25 -24.05 3.08
N LEU A 46 -11.65 -22.90 2.70
CA LEU A 46 -12.27 -21.60 2.86
C LEU A 46 -13.56 -21.54 2.05
N ASP A 47 -14.68 -21.31 2.70
CA ASP A 47 -15.99 -21.18 2.05
C ASP A 47 -16.25 -19.76 1.60
N LEU A 48 -16.19 -19.53 0.30
CA LEU A 48 -16.47 -18.25 -0.35
C LEU A 48 -17.89 -18.16 -0.91
N SER A 49 -18.76 -19.17 -0.67
CA SER A 49 -20.11 -19.23 -1.25
C SER A 49 -21.00 -18.06 -0.83
N ARG A 50 -20.74 -17.47 0.34
CA ARG A 50 -21.48 -16.32 0.89
C ARG A 50 -20.77 -14.98 0.66
N THR A 51 -19.59 -15.00 0.04
CA THR A 51 -18.77 -13.82 -0.16
C THR A 51 -19.21 -13.06 -1.40
N ASP A 52 -19.44 -11.76 -1.26
CA ASP A 52 -19.63 -10.85 -2.40
C ASP A 52 -18.29 -10.65 -3.11
N LEU A 53 -18.03 -11.48 -4.15
CA LEU A 53 -16.76 -11.46 -4.91
C LEU A 53 -16.48 -10.12 -5.59
N PRO A 54 -17.44 -9.42 -6.22
CA PRO A 54 -17.26 -8.07 -6.72
C PRO A 54 -16.82 -7.08 -5.64
N ALA A 55 -17.46 -7.10 -4.46
CA ALA A 55 -17.09 -6.25 -3.33
C ALA A 55 -15.69 -6.58 -2.80
N LEU A 56 -15.32 -7.86 -2.77
CA LEU A 56 -13.98 -8.31 -2.39
C LEU A 56 -12.93 -7.82 -3.41
N GLY A 57 -13.20 -7.95 -4.69
CA GLY A 57 -12.33 -7.44 -5.76
C GLY A 57 -12.11 -5.93 -5.66
N LEU A 58 -13.17 -5.15 -5.44
CA LEU A 58 -13.10 -3.71 -5.22
C LEU A 58 -12.25 -3.37 -3.98
N THR A 59 -12.44 -4.11 -2.89
CA THR A 59 -11.66 -3.94 -1.65
C THR A 59 -10.17 -4.18 -1.90
N ILE A 60 -9.82 -5.25 -2.62
CA ILE A 60 -8.43 -5.57 -2.97
C ILE A 60 -7.80 -4.43 -3.77
N ILE A 61 -8.48 -3.92 -4.78
CA ILE A 61 -7.97 -2.83 -5.63
C ILE A 61 -7.73 -1.58 -4.79
N ILE A 62 -8.69 -1.16 -3.97
CA ILE A 62 -8.58 0.05 -3.15
C ILE A 62 -7.47 -0.11 -2.10
N THR A 63 -7.40 -1.26 -1.43
CA THR A 63 -6.37 -1.53 -0.42
C THR A 63 -4.97 -1.57 -1.03
N THR A 64 -4.82 -2.19 -2.21
CA THR A 64 -3.55 -2.21 -2.91
C THR A 64 -3.14 -0.80 -3.35
N PHE A 65 -4.07 0.00 -3.87
CA PHE A 65 -3.83 1.40 -4.20
C PHE A 65 -3.39 2.20 -2.96
N SER A 66 -4.07 2.03 -1.83
CA SER A 66 -3.73 2.68 -0.56
C SER A 66 -2.32 2.30 -0.07
N THR A 67 -1.97 1.03 -0.18
CA THR A 67 -0.64 0.51 0.18
C THR A 67 0.45 1.03 -0.78
N CYS A 68 0.15 1.18 -2.08
CA CYS A 68 1.06 1.83 -3.03
C CYS A 68 1.34 3.29 -2.66
N GLY A 69 0.34 4.02 -2.15
CA GLY A 69 0.54 5.39 -1.63
C GLY A 69 1.56 5.43 -0.50
N LEU A 70 1.46 4.52 0.47
CA LEU A 70 2.48 4.36 1.52
C LEU A 70 3.84 4.00 0.93
N GLY A 71 3.89 3.08 -0.04
CA GLY A 71 5.12 2.69 -0.74
C GLY A 71 5.82 3.87 -1.42
N LEU A 72 5.05 4.77 -2.04
CA LEU A 72 5.59 6.00 -2.64
C LEU A 72 6.24 6.89 -1.57
N LEU A 73 5.57 7.11 -0.46
CA LEU A 73 6.10 7.89 0.66
C LEU A 73 7.39 7.27 1.22
N MET A 74 7.41 5.95 1.40
CA MET A 74 8.60 5.23 1.88
C MET A 74 9.74 5.25 0.87
N GLY A 75 9.43 5.19 -0.43
CA GLY A 75 10.41 5.37 -1.50
C GLY A 75 11.11 6.72 -1.41
N CYS A 76 10.37 7.79 -1.11
CA CYS A 76 10.95 9.12 -0.88
C CYS A 76 11.87 9.15 0.35
N LEU A 77 11.43 8.55 1.48
CA LEU A 77 12.24 8.48 2.69
C LEU A 77 13.52 7.65 2.48
N SER A 78 13.45 6.63 1.64
CA SER A 78 14.61 5.80 1.28
C SER A 78 15.71 6.59 0.55
N LEU A 79 15.37 7.68 -0.12
CA LEU A 79 16.37 8.57 -0.74
C LEU A 79 17.20 9.36 0.30
N LEU A 80 16.68 9.50 1.52
CA LEU A 80 17.36 10.21 2.62
C LEU A 80 18.26 9.31 3.45
N THR A 81 18.14 7.98 3.31
CA THR A 81 18.83 7.02 4.16
C THR A 81 19.83 6.20 3.36
N ALA A 82 21.04 6.03 3.90
CA ALA A 82 22.03 5.13 3.31
C ALA A 82 21.61 3.65 3.37
N ASN A 83 20.66 3.29 4.25
CA ASN A 83 20.22 1.91 4.45
C ASN A 83 18.73 1.72 4.09
N VAL A 84 18.46 1.67 2.80
CA VAL A 84 17.11 1.44 2.24
C VAL A 84 16.48 0.13 2.75
N MET A 85 17.29 -0.92 2.93
CA MET A 85 16.84 -2.22 3.39
C MET A 85 16.30 -2.16 4.82
N PHE A 86 16.91 -1.37 5.69
CA PHE A 86 16.44 -1.15 7.04
C PHE A 86 15.05 -0.49 7.06
N VAL A 87 14.86 0.57 6.25
CA VAL A 87 13.57 1.28 6.16
C VAL A 87 12.48 0.33 5.65
N ASN A 88 12.76 -0.41 4.58
CA ASN A 88 11.80 -1.36 4.02
C ASN A 88 11.41 -2.45 5.02
N ASN A 89 12.36 -3.04 5.72
CA ASN A 89 12.09 -4.05 6.73
C ASN A 89 11.32 -3.48 7.91
N PHE A 90 11.66 -2.28 8.38
CA PHE A 90 10.92 -1.61 9.45
C PHE A 90 9.45 -1.41 9.10
N VAL A 91 9.16 -0.91 7.90
CA VAL A 91 7.79 -0.73 7.42
C VAL A 91 7.08 -2.07 7.26
N TYR A 92 7.74 -3.07 6.68
CA TYR A 92 7.19 -4.41 6.50
C TYR A 92 6.77 -5.04 7.84
N PHE A 93 7.67 -5.05 8.84
CA PHE A 93 7.34 -5.58 10.17
C PHE A 93 6.28 -4.75 10.89
N SER A 94 6.30 -3.42 10.72
CA SER A 94 5.25 -2.56 11.25
C SER A 94 3.88 -2.91 10.65
N LEU A 95 3.79 -3.10 9.35
CA LEU A 95 2.55 -3.54 8.70
C LEU A 95 2.13 -4.94 9.16
N LEU A 96 3.04 -5.88 9.35
CA LEU A 96 2.71 -7.22 9.86
C LEU A 96 2.06 -7.18 11.26
N ILE A 97 2.51 -6.29 12.12
CA ILE A 97 2.03 -6.18 13.51
C ILE A 97 0.74 -5.35 13.55
N PHE A 98 0.75 -4.18 12.93
CA PHE A 98 -0.30 -3.18 13.09
C PHE A 98 -1.46 -3.32 12.10
N SER A 99 -1.29 -4.03 10.98
CA SER A 99 -2.38 -4.18 9.99
C SER A 99 -3.53 -5.09 10.45
N GLY A 100 -3.35 -5.83 11.52
CA GLY A 100 -4.34 -6.82 11.94
C GLY A 100 -4.27 -8.14 11.17
N ALA A 101 -3.27 -8.34 10.31
CA ALA A 101 -3.12 -9.58 9.53
C ALA A 101 -2.83 -10.79 10.44
N ASN A 102 -1.82 -10.67 11.30
CA ASN A 102 -1.37 -11.74 12.18
C ASN A 102 -1.94 -11.64 13.60
N VAL A 103 -2.16 -10.42 14.09
CA VAL A 103 -2.64 -10.15 15.45
C VAL A 103 -3.92 -9.35 15.36
N ALA A 104 -4.97 -9.77 16.06
CA ALA A 104 -6.22 -9.03 16.09
C ALA A 104 -5.98 -7.63 16.72
N ILE A 105 -6.45 -6.56 16.05
CA ILE A 105 -6.24 -5.20 16.51
C ILE A 105 -6.84 -4.99 17.91
N SER A 106 -7.95 -5.66 18.22
CA SER A 106 -8.62 -5.60 19.52
C SER A 106 -7.77 -6.14 20.68
N SER A 107 -6.75 -6.96 20.40
CA SER A 107 -5.83 -7.48 21.42
C SER A 107 -4.62 -6.57 21.67
N LEU A 108 -4.45 -5.52 20.84
CA LEU A 108 -3.36 -4.59 20.98
C LEU A 108 -3.68 -3.50 22.02
N PRO A 109 -2.67 -2.94 22.73
CA PRO A 109 -2.85 -1.76 23.56
C PRO A 109 -3.47 -0.58 22.79
N VAL A 110 -4.21 0.30 23.48
CA VAL A 110 -4.98 1.39 22.85
C VAL A 110 -4.13 2.28 21.95
N TRP A 111 -2.90 2.61 22.35
CA TRP A 111 -1.99 3.41 21.51
C TRP A 111 -1.60 2.73 20.21
N MET A 112 -1.44 1.40 20.23
CA MET A 112 -1.16 0.61 19.02
C MET A 112 -2.37 0.55 18.09
N GLN A 113 -3.59 0.48 18.65
CA GLN A 113 -4.82 0.53 17.85
C GLN A 113 -4.94 1.87 17.11
N VAL A 114 -4.53 2.98 17.73
CA VAL A 114 -4.51 4.30 17.06
C VAL A 114 -3.53 4.28 15.88
N VAL A 115 -2.33 3.74 16.05
CA VAL A 115 -1.36 3.58 14.95
C VAL A 115 -1.92 2.70 13.85
N SER A 116 -2.54 1.56 14.20
CA SER A 116 -3.19 0.66 13.24
C SER A 116 -4.24 1.37 12.38
N ASN A 117 -5.01 2.26 12.99
CA ASN A 117 -6.06 3.00 12.28
C ASN A 117 -5.54 4.05 11.28
N VAL A 118 -4.30 4.48 11.41
CA VAL A 118 -3.67 5.42 10.46
C VAL A 118 -3.05 4.68 9.29
N LEU A 119 -2.62 3.42 9.48
CA LEU A 119 -1.96 2.65 8.44
C LEU A 119 -2.93 2.18 7.36
N PRO A 120 -2.54 2.27 6.06
CA PRO A 120 -3.25 1.59 4.99
C PRO A 120 -3.11 0.06 5.20
N LEU A 121 -3.95 -0.72 4.55
CA LEU A 121 -4.07 -2.17 4.68
C LEU A 121 -4.91 -2.62 5.88
N THR A 122 -4.91 -1.92 6.99
CA THR A 122 -5.64 -2.29 8.22
C THR A 122 -7.14 -2.45 7.97
N ARG A 123 -7.75 -1.45 7.36
CA ARG A 123 -9.18 -1.48 7.02
C ARG A 123 -9.49 -2.47 5.89
N GLY A 124 -8.59 -2.57 4.91
CA GLY A 124 -8.73 -3.53 3.82
C GLY A 124 -8.80 -4.97 4.34
N ILE A 125 -7.96 -5.34 5.31
CA ILE A 125 -8.01 -6.65 5.94
C ILE A 125 -9.31 -6.84 6.74
N ALA A 126 -9.74 -5.83 7.50
CA ALA A 126 -10.98 -5.89 8.26
C ALA A 126 -12.20 -6.06 7.34
N ILE A 127 -12.26 -5.29 6.24
CA ILE A 127 -13.32 -5.39 5.23
C ILE A 127 -13.32 -6.78 4.58
N SER A 128 -12.16 -7.27 4.15
CA SER A 128 -12.03 -8.58 3.50
C SER A 128 -12.52 -9.70 4.41
N ARG A 129 -12.20 -9.64 5.71
CA ARG A 129 -12.72 -10.61 6.70
C ARG A 129 -14.24 -10.51 6.87
N SER A 130 -14.78 -9.30 6.93
CA SER A 130 -16.23 -9.09 7.04
C SER A 130 -16.97 -9.61 5.80
N LEU A 131 -16.44 -9.41 4.61
CA LEU A 131 -16.99 -9.92 3.35
C LEU A 131 -16.99 -11.45 3.31
N VAL A 132 -15.90 -12.09 3.74
CA VAL A 132 -15.83 -13.55 3.84
C VAL A 132 -16.81 -14.08 4.89
N ALA A 133 -17.11 -13.30 5.93
CA ALA A 133 -18.13 -13.61 6.92
C ALA A 133 -19.57 -13.37 6.41
N GLY A 134 -19.75 -12.84 5.19
CA GLY A 134 -21.04 -12.64 4.55
C GLY A 134 -21.62 -11.22 4.69
N ALA A 135 -20.80 -10.23 5.03
CA ALA A 135 -21.22 -8.82 5.03
C ALA A 135 -21.52 -8.34 3.60
N SER A 136 -22.47 -7.41 3.47
CA SER A 136 -22.85 -6.82 2.19
C SER A 136 -21.96 -5.61 1.85
N LEU A 137 -21.93 -5.23 0.55
CA LEU A 137 -21.20 -4.05 0.08
C LEU A 137 -21.68 -2.77 0.82
N SER A 138 -22.97 -2.66 1.12
CA SER A 138 -23.52 -1.51 1.86
C SER A 138 -22.94 -1.34 3.25
N ASP A 139 -22.65 -2.45 3.93
CA ASP A 139 -22.12 -2.43 5.30
C ASP A 139 -20.67 -1.98 5.36
N ILE A 140 -19.90 -2.34 4.32
CA ILE A 140 -18.46 -2.04 4.26
C ILE A 140 -18.13 -0.72 3.59
N PHE A 141 -19.07 -0.13 2.83
CA PHE A 141 -18.84 1.06 1.99
C PHE A 141 -18.24 2.24 2.76
N PRO A 142 -18.70 2.62 3.98
CA PRO A 142 -18.09 3.71 4.73
C PRO A 142 -16.61 3.44 5.10
N ILE A 143 -16.30 2.19 5.42
CA ILE A 143 -14.93 1.78 5.79
C ILE A 143 -14.05 1.78 4.55
N LEU A 144 -14.58 1.31 3.42
CA LEU A 144 -13.89 1.30 2.13
C LEU A 144 -13.54 2.73 1.66
N LEU A 145 -14.48 3.67 1.83
CA LEU A 145 -14.24 5.09 1.52
C LEU A 145 -13.15 5.69 2.41
N SER A 146 -13.13 5.32 3.69
CA SER A 146 -12.07 5.76 4.62
C SER A 146 -10.69 5.19 4.24
N GLU A 147 -10.62 3.96 3.75
CA GLU A 147 -9.37 3.36 3.25
C GLU A 147 -8.88 4.07 1.99
N LEU A 148 -9.78 4.38 1.05
CA LEU A 148 -9.46 5.18 -0.12
C LEU A 148 -8.93 6.57 0.26
N GLY A 149 -9.56 7.23 1.24
CA GLY A 149 -9.13 8.53 1.76
C GLY A 149 -7.70 8.48 2.33
N ILE A 150 -7.38 7.44 3.10
CA ILE A 150 -6.02 7.23 3.61
C ILE A 150 -5.03 7.02 2.46
N GLY A 151 -5.38 6.18 1.48
CA GLY A 151 -4.53 5.96 0.30
C GLY A 151 -4.23 7.25 -0.45
N LEU A 152 -5.23 8.10 -0.64
CA LEU A 152 -5.06 9.42 -1.27
C LEU A 152 -4.14 10.33 -0.44
N ILE A 153 -4.31 10.37 0.88
CA ILE A 153 -3.45 11.18 1.78
C ILE A 153 -1.99 10.71 1.65
N TYR A 154 -1.72 9.41 1.75
CA TYR A 154 -0.36 8.88 1.60
C TYR A 154 0.22 9.13 0.21
N GLY A 155 -0.60 8.97 -0.84
CA GLY A 155 -0.19 9.25 -2.21
C GLY A 155 0.16 10.73 -2.43
N LEU A 156 -0.66 11.64 -1.92
CA LEU A 156 -0.41 13.08 -1.99
C LEU A 156 0.83 13.49 -1.19
N LEU A 157 0.98 12.98 0.04
CA LEU A 157 2.16 13.24 0.86
C LEU A 157 3.44 12.73 0.16
N GLY A 158 3.40 11.53 -0.41
CA GLY A 158 4.51 10.97 -1.17
C GLY A 158 4.84 11.81 -2.40
N TYR A 159 3.82 12.28 -3.14
CA TYR A 159 4.00 13.14 -4.30
C TYR A 159 4.66 14.49 -3.93
N PHE A 160 4.14 15.18 -2.91
CA PHE A 160 4.69 16.46 -2.47
C PHE A 160 6.13 16.31 -1.94
N LEU A 161 6.38 15.25 -1.18
CA LEU A 161 7.72 14.97 -0.66
C LEU A 161 8.71 14.70 -1.81
N PHE A 162 8.28 13.90 -2.81
CA PHE A 162 9.09 13.64 -4.00
C PHE A 162 9.40 14.93 -4.78
N ALA A 163 8.39 15.76 -5.04
CA ALA A 163 8.56 17.02 -5.73
C ALA A 163 9.53 17.97 -4.99
N TRP A 164 9.43 17.99 -3.66
CA TRP A 164 10.34 18.80 -2.84
C TRP A 164 11.79 18.31 -2.92
N PHE A 165 12.01 16.98 -2.84
CA PHE A 165 13.34 16.41 -2.99
C PHE A 165 13.94 16.64 -4.38
N GLU A 166 13.13 16.55 -5.41
CA GLU A 166 13.57 16.84 -6.78
C GLU A 166 14.08 18.28 -6.92
N ILE A 167 13.36 19.25 -6.34
CA ILE A 167 13.78 20.66 -6.35
C ILE A 167 15.10 20.83 -5.60
N GLN A 168 15.23 20.23 -4.41
CA GLN A 168 16.47 20.31 -3.64
C GLN A 168 17.67 19.64 -4.32
N ALA A 169 17.45 18.48 -4.93
CA ALA A 169 18.52 17.79 -5.67
C ALA A 169 19.02 18.60 -6.87
N LYS A 170 18.11 19.27 -7.58
CA LYS A 170 18.47 20.19 -8.67
C LYS A 170 19.25 21.40 -8.18
N GLN A 171 18.88 21.98 -7.03
CA GLN A 171 19.55 23.16 -6.47
C GLN A 171 20.96 22.84 -5.95
N ARG A 172 21.18 21.63 -5.44
CA ARG A 172 22.46 21.23 -4.85
C ARG A 172 23.46 20.62 -5.84
N GLY A 173 23.06 20.39 -7.09
CA GLY A 173 23.91 19.77 -8.12
C GLY A 173 24.33 18.34 -7.82
N THR A 174 23.68 17.68 -6.83
CA THR A 174 24.08 16.34 -6.36
C THR A 174 23.58 15.20 -7.24
N LEU A 175 22.97 15.51 -8.39
CA LEU A 175 22.50 14.49 -9.34
C LEU A 175 23.64 13.77 -10.09
N GLU A 176 24.88 14.28 -10.02
CA GLU A 176 26.03 13.71 -10.71
C GLU A 176 26.90 12.78 -9.83
N THR A 177 26.59 12.64 -8.52
CA THR A 177 27.52 11.97 -7.57
C THR A 177 26.93 10.69 -6.94
N VAL A 178 25.86 10.08 -7.52
CA VAL A 178 25.33 8.81 -7.01
C VAL A 178 25.33 7.74 -8.09
#